data_ad7641f477b221d453d0ae9ddde959f3
#
_entry.id   ad7641f477b221d453d0ae9ddde959f3
#
_cell.length_a   1.000
_cell.length_b   1.000
_cell.length_c   1.000
_cell.angle_alpha   90.00
_cell.angle_beta   90.00
_cell.angle_gamma   90.00
#
_symmetry.space_group_name_H-M   'P 1'
#
loop_
_entity.id
_entity.type
_entity.pdbx_description
1 polymer ?
#
loop_
_entity_poly.entity_id
_entity_poly.type
_entity_poly.pdbx_seq_one_letter_code
_entity_poly.pdbx_strand_id
1 'polypeptide(L)'
;MKSVGLITEYNPFHNGHLFHASLSKQRSETNVTIAIMSGNFVMRGEPAIYHKFKRTEMALSAVDLVVELPLIGSLSSSDTFAEIAIKTAQYLDIDIISFGSESASLKDLQYLATQMIDYEKHPDFKEKLKQGKSYPRILSELTHNDTLLQSPNNILGISYLKAMQQFAPHMSALTIKREGSLHHQKVIDHHHFASGTSIRRSLMNDNVDWKNVVPNQIQSLYCKPHTTVEDTFPFIKHQLITQPKESLHSIYTINEGFENRLQTMIHRSDSFESLLSNLKTKRYTQTYIQRVLMNVLLNITKDDVNKEINAVRVLGMSEKGRSYLKYLKATYPNRHYITNVNQKTAHYFKNEIKATHVYNLLSNQSLTDFNTPLVRI
;
A
#
# COMPACT_ATOMS: atom_id res chain seq x y z
N MET A 1 19.34 9.99 -15.15
CA MET A 1 19.73 9.91 -13.70
C MET A 1 19.29 8.54 -13.21
N LYS A 2 20.21 7.73 -12.70
CA LYS A 2 19.87 6.36 -12.24
C LYS A 2 19.08 6.42 -10.92
N SER A 3 17.98 5.66 -10.82
CA SER A 3 17.01 5.76 -9.74
C SER A 3 16.61 4.39 -9.17
N VAL A 4 16.33 4.35 -7.87
CA VAL A 4 15.73 3.19 -7.20
C VAL A 4 14.39 3.56 -6.60
N GLY A 5 13.37 2.76 -6.90
CA GLY A 5 12.01 2.88 -6.39
C GLY A 5 11.75 1.92 -5.23
N LEU A 6 11.07 2.41 -4.22
CA LEU A 6 10.60 1.68 -3.06
C LEU A 6 9.08 1.77 -3.02
N ILE A 7 8.38 0.64 -3.07
CA ILE A 7 6.93 0.58 -2.91
C ILE A 7 6.63 0.45 -1.43
N THR A 8 5.91 1.42 -0.84
CA THR A 8 5.87 1.59 0.61
C THR A 8 4.51 2.00 1.14
N GLU A 9 4.28 1.76 2.42
CA GLU A 9 3.15 2.31 3.18
C GLU A 9 3.61 3.31 4.24
N TYR A 10 4.76 3.07 4.86
CA TYR A 10 5.30 3.87 5.97
C TYR A 10 4.26 4.15 7.06
N ASN A 11 3.67 3.10 7.57
CA ASN A 11 2.54 3.17 8.51
C ASN A 11 2.90 2.69 9.94
N PRO A 12 3.62 3.51 10.76
CA PRO A 12 4.39 4.70 10.40
C PRO A 12 5.81 4.36 9.89
N PHE A 13 6.59 5.36 9.49
CA PHE A 13 8.01 5.21 9.12
C PHE A 13 8.83 4.78 10.34
N HIS A 14 9.83 3.90 10.19
CA HIS A 14 10.65 3.39 11.29
C HIS A 14 12.07 2.99 10.83
N ASN A 15 12.96 2.63 11.77
CA ASN A 15 14.35 2.26 11.48
C ASN A 15 14.51 1.18 10.40
N GLY A 16 13.59 0.21 10.33
CA GLY A 16 13.59 -0.80 9.26
C GLY A 16 13.37 -0.20 7.87
N HIS A 17 12.58 0.86 7.76
CA HIS A 17 12.37 1.58 6.50
C HIS A 17 13.60 2.42 6.14
N LEU A 18 14.21 3.10 7.12
CA LEU A 18 15.46 3.83 6.93
C LEU A 18 16.58 2.88 6.46
N PHE A 19 16.74 1.74 7.12
CA PHE A 19 17.70 0.69 6.73
C PHE A 19 17.47 0.21 5.30
N HIS A 20 16.22 -0.13 4.96
CA HIS A 20 15.87 -0.59 3.61
C HIS A 20 16.19 0.48 2.55
N ALA A 21 15.80 1.73 2.78
CA ALA A 21 16.07 2.82 1.82
C ALA A 21 17.58 3.06 1.63
N SER A 22 18.32 3.12 2.72
CA SER A 22 19.79 3.35 2.69
C SER A 22 20.52 2.21 1.98
N LEU A 23 20.20 0.96 2.32
CA LEU A 23 20.85 -0.22 1.73
C LEU A 23 20.45 -0.38 0.25
N SER A 24 19.20 -0.06 -0.11
CA SER A 24 18.74 -0.07 -1.49
C SER A 24 19.54 0.92 -2.34
N LYS A 25 19.71 2.16 -1.87
CA LYS A 25 20.51 3.20 -2.54
C LYS A 25 21.97 2.77 -2.72
N GLN A 26 22.56 2.23 -1.66
CA GLN A 26 23.95 1.76 -1.68
C GLN A 26 24.16 0.62 -2.67
N ARG A 27 23.34 -0.46 -2.60
CA ARG A 27 23.50 -1.66 -3.43
C ARG A 27 23.12 -1.44 -4.90
N SER A 28 22.22 -0.52 -5.17
CA SER A 28 21.81 -0.18 -6.52
C SER A 28 22.73 0.84 -7.19
N GLU A 29 23.63 1.48 -6.43
CA GLU A 29 24.51 2.56 -6.90
C GLU A 29 23.73 3.66 -7.64
N THR A 30 22.56 4.03 -7.11
CA THR A 30 21.68 5.01 -7.72
C THR A 30 21.85 6.41 -7.13
N ASN A 31 21.53 7.42 -7.96
CA ASN A 31 21.63 8.82 -7.56
C ASN A 31 20.43 9.26 -6.72
N VAL A 32 19.25 8.69 -7.02
CA VAL A 32 17.95 9.12 -6.46
C VAL A 32 17.17 7.93 -5.92
N THR A 33 16.61 8.10 -4.72
CA THR A 33 15.70 7.13 -4.10
C THR A 33 14.29 7.68 -4.10
N ILE A 34 13.34 6.90 -4.60
CA ILE A 34 11.95 7.32 -4.81
C ILE A 34 11.02 6.40 -4.03
N ALA A 35 10.18 6.96 -3.17
CA ALA A 35 9.10 6.21 -2.52
C ALA A 35 7.80 6.38 -3.30
N ILE A 36 7.22 5.25 -3.74
CA ILE A 36 5.84 5.16 -4.22
C ILE A 36 5.02 4.74 -3.01
N MET A 37 4.36 5.70 -2.36
CA MET A 37 3.79 5.54 -1.03
C MET A 37 2.26 5.52 -1.10
N SER A 38 1.62 4.52 -0.47
CA SER A 38 0.17 4.51 -0.26
C SER A 38 -0.31 5.82 0.37
N GLY A 39 -1.42 6.35 -0.14
CA GLY A 39 -2.06 7.56 0.39
C GLY A 39 -2.59 7.38 1.81
N ASN A 40 -3.75 7.93 2.13
CA ASN A 40 -4.31 7.87 3.48
C ASN A 40 -4.89 6.50 3.88
N PHE A 41 -5.03 5.57 2.93
CA PHE A 41 -5.44 4.19 3.17
C PHE A 41 -4.40 3.23 2.63
N VAL A 42 -4.17 2.13 3.35
CA VAL A 42 -3.08 1.19 3.09
C VAL A 42 -3.59 -0.19 2.68
N MET A 43 -2.73 -1.00 2.07
CA MET A 43 -3.07 -2.29 1.44
C MET A 43 -3.72 -3.30 2.39
N ARG A 44 -3.46 -3.18 3.69
CA ARG A 44 -4.14 -4.03 4.69
C ARG A 44 -5.63 -3.76 4.82
N GLY A 45 -6.16 -2.71 4.18
CA GLY A 45 -7.55 -2.27 4.30
C GLY A 45 -7.78 -1.55 5.63
N GLU A 46 -6.92 -0.59 5.94
CA GLU A 46 -7.02 0.28 7.12
C GLU A 46 -6.61 1.71 6.76
N PRO A 47 -7.12 2.73 7.48
CA PRO A 47 -6.55 4.07 7.40
C PRO A 47 -5.12 4.03 7.95
N ALA A 48 -4.21 4.80 7.37
CA ALA A 48 -2.88 4.97 7.92
C ALA A 48 -2.96 5.71 9.27
N ILE A 49 -2.06 5.38 10.22
CA ILE A 49 -2.07 5.99 11.56
C ILE A 49 -1.85 7.51 11.51
N TYR A 50 -1.13 7.98 10.49
CA TYR A 50 -0.89 9.41 10.22
C TYR A 50 -1.27 9.77 8.80
N HIS A 51 -1.67 11.04 8.61
CA HIS A 51 -1.99 11.61 7.31
C HIS A 51 -0.83 11.47 6.31
N LYS A 52 -1.13 11.27 5.02
CA LYS A 52 -0.11 11.08 3.97
C LYS A 52 0.98 12.16 3.94
N PHE A 53 0.64 13.44 4.18
CA PHE A 53 1.62 14.52 4.19
C PHE A 53 2.59 14.39 5.38
N LYS A 54 2.13 14.02 6.57
CA LYS A 54 2.99 13.76 7.73
C LYS A 54 3.91 12.55 7.46
N ARG A 55 3.40 11.48 6.86
CA ARG A 55 4.22 10.32 6.48
C ARG A 55 5.22 10.66 5.38
N THR A 56 4.88 11.59 4.49
CA THR A 56 5.83 12.14 3.50
C THR A 56 7.00 12.84 4.17
N GLU A 57 6.73 13.69 5.16
CA GLU A 57 7.77 14.38 5.94
C GLU A 57 8.71 13.37 6.64
N MET A 58 8.13 12.33 7.25
CA MET A 58 8.92 11.23 7.84
C MET A 58 9.77 10.52 6.77
N ALA A 59 9.21 10.21 5.61
CA ALA A 59 9.86 9.48 4.54
C ALA A 59 11.04 10.23 3.92
N LEU A 60 10.95 11.55 3.79
CA LEU A 60 12.01 12.40 3.23
C LEU A 60 13.30 12.37 4.07
N SER A 61 13.25 11.88 5.31
CA SER A 61 14.48 11.59 6.08
C SER A 61 15.36 10.50 5.44
N ALA A 62 14.83 9.70 4.51
CA ALA A 62 15.54 8.57 3.90
C ALA A 62 15.44 8.50 2.37
N VAL A 63 14.49 9.20 1.75
CA VAL A 63 14.28 9.17 0.30
C VAL A 63 14.30 10.57 -0.31
N ASP A 64 14.56 10.66 -1.60
CA ASP A 64 14.71 11.94 -2.30
C ASP A 64 13.39 12.46 -2.90
N LEU A 65 12.46 11.56 -3.22
CA LEU A 65 11.16 11.89 -3.81
C LEU A 65 10.08 10.97 -3.24
N VAL A 66 8.93 11.54 -2.89
CA VAL A 66 7.74 10.78 -2.46
C VAL A 66 6.59 11.07 -3.40
N VAL A 67 6.04 10.03 -3.98
CA VAL A 67 4.85 10.09 -4.83
C VAL A 67 3.73 9.24 -4.25
N GLU A 68 2.49 9.65 -4.48
CA GLU A 68 1.32 8.90 -4.02
C GLU A 68 1.04 7.72 -4.94
N LEU A 69 0.92 6.52 -4.38
CA LEU A 69 0.37 5.37 -5.08
C LEU A 69 -1.13 5.56 -5.26
N PRO A 70 -1.68 5.36 -6.47
CA PRO A 70 -3.13 5.45 -6.68
C PRO A 70 -3.93 4.60 -5.68
N LEU A 71 -5.02 5.16 -5.16
CA LEU A 71 -5.86 4.54 -4.12
C LEU A 71 -6.36 3.15 -4.52
N ILE A 72 -6.72 2.98 -5.78
CA ILE A 72 -7.17 1.70 -6.33
C ILE A 72 -6.11 0.61 -6.14
N GLY A 73 -4.83 0.94 -6.31
CA GLY A 73 -3.72 0.03 -5.97
C GLY A 73 -3.74 -0.34 -4.49
N SER A 74 -3.78 0.66 -3.61
CA SER A 74 -3.70 0.47 -2.15
C SER A 74 -4.86 -0.38 -1.58
N LEU A 75 -6.06 -0.30 -2.15
CA LEU A 75 -7.25 -1.03 -1.66
C LEU A 75 -7.65 -2.24 -2.52
N SER A 76 -6.67 -2.84 -3.19
CA SER A 76 -6.85 -4.00 -4.08
C SER A 76 -6.12 -5.26 -3.58
N SER A 77 -6.16 -6.32 -4.39
CA SER A 77 -5.34 -7.52 -4.19
C SER A 77 -3.85 -7.22 -4.36
N SER A 78 -2.98 -8.13 -3.89
CA SER A 78 -1.52 -8.00 -4.06
C SER A 78 -1.10 -7.83 -5.52
N ASP A 79 -1.74 -8.53 -6.44
CA ASP A 79 -1.42 -8.44 -7.87
C ASP A 79 -1.82 -7.08 -8.46
N THR A 80 -3.01 -6.57 -8.14
CA THR A 80 -3.42 -5.23 -8.60
C THR A 80 -2.60 -4.12 -7.92
N PHE A 81 -2.26 -4.28 -6.65
CA PHE A 81 -1.35 -3.38 -5.95
C PHE A 81 0.01 -3.32 -6.67
N ALA A 82 0.59 -4.49 -6.97
CA ALA A 82 1.86 -4.60 -7.69
C ALA A 82 1.77 -4.04 -9.11
N GLU A 83 0.72 -4.35 -9.85
CA GLU A 83 0.47 -3.82 -11.20
C GLU A 83 0.52 -2.28 -11.21
N ILE A 84 -0.29 -1.65 -10.35
CA ILE A 84 -0.38 -0.18 -10.30
C ILE A 84 0.93 0.43 -9.80
N ALA A 85 1.59 -0.18 -8.82
CA ALA A 85 2.87 0.30 -8.32
C ALA A 85 3.98 0.23 -9.40
N ILE A 86 4.06 -0.85 -10.16
CA ILE A 86 5.05 -1.01 -11.24
C ILE A 86 4.73 -0.08 -12.43
N LYS A 87 3.47 0.06 -12.81
CA LYS A 87 3.08 1.06 -13.82
C LYS A 87 3.42 2.49 -13.36
N THR A 88 3.23 2.81 -12.08
CA THR A 88 3.65 4.10 -11.51
C THR A 88 5.18 4.27 -11.58
N ALA A 89 5.94 3.21 -11.25
CA ALA A 89 7.39 3.22 -11.35
C ALA A 89 7.86 3.43 -12.81
N GLN A 90 7.22 2.75 -13.76
CA GLN A 90 7.48 2.92 -15.20
C GLN A 90 7.15 4.36 -15.68
N TYR A 91 6.06 4.93 -15.19
CA TYR A 91 5.70 6.32 -15.50
C TYR A 91 6.73 7.32 -14.96
N LEU A 92 7.40 6.97 -13.87
CA LEU A 92 8.47 7.75 -13.25
C LEU A 92 9.86 7.43 -13.82
N ASP A 93 9.99 6.58 -14.82
CA ASP A 93 11.27 6.16 -15.41
C ASP A 93 12.26 5.60 -14.36
N ILE A 94 11.74 4.79 -13.45
CA ILE A 94 12.55 4.18 -12.40
C ILE A 94 13.31 2.98 -12.98
N ASP A 95 14.64 2.94 -12.72
CA ASP A 95 15.52 1.88 -13.25
C ASP A 95 15.43 0.57 -12.45
N ILE A 96 15.31 0.69 -11.12
CA ILE A 96 15.39 -0.47 -10.21
C ILE A 96 14.27 -0.38 -9.19
N ILE A 97 13.54 -1.49 -8.99
CA ILE A 97 12.62 -1.65 -7.84
C ILE A 97 13.31 -2.46 -6.76
N SER A 98 13.41 -1.89 -5.55
CA SER A 98 13.91 -2.58 -4.38
C SER A 98 12.79 -2.91 -3.41
N PHE A 99 12.80 -4.16 -2.92
CA PHE A 99 11.84 -4.64 -1.92
C PHE A 99 12.48 -5.56 -0.89
N GLY A 100 11.91 -5.61 0.32
CA GLY A 100 12.33 -6.53 1.36
C GLY A 100 11.78 -7.94 1.11
N SER A 101 12.59 -8.97 1.33
CA SER A 101 12.13 -10.37 1.31
C SER A 101 12.73 -11.16 2.47
N GLU A 102 12.04 -12.20 2.89
CA GLU A 102 12.53 -13.12 3.93
C GLU A 102 13.61 -14.06 3.38
N SER A 103 13.48 -14.50 2.15
CA SER A 103 14.43 -15.44 1.50
C SER A 103 15.69 -14.75 0.97
N ALA A 104 15.60 -13.46 0.60
CA ALA A 104 16.63 -12.69 -0.09
C ALA A 104 17.13 -13.28 -1.43
N SER A 105 16.57 -14.39 -1.89
CA SER A 105 16.94 -15.03 -3.17
C SER A 105 16.10 -14.44 -4.30
N LEU A 106 16.63 -13.41 -4.98
CA LEU A 106 15.95 -12.83 -6.15
C LEU A 106 15.70 -13.86 -7.25
N LYS A 107 16.68 -14.77 -7.47
CA LYS A 107 16.57 -15.82 -8.50
C LYS A 107 15.39 -16.74 -8.26
N ASP A 108 15.19 -17.18 -7.01
CA ASP A 108 14.08 -18.10 -6.69
C ASP A 108 12.72 -17.38 -6.79
N LEU A 109 12.66 -16.12 -6.36
CA LEU A 109 11.45 -15.31 -6.49
C LEU A 109 11.09 -15.03 -7.95
N GLN A 110 12.09 -14.76 -8.81
CA GLN A 110 11.88 -14.58 -10.25
C GLN A 110 11.41 -15.86 -10.94
N TYR A 111 12.01 -17.00 -10.57
CA TYR A 111 11.59 -18.30 -11.09
C TYR A 111 10.12 -18.58 -10.74
N LEU A 112 9.74 -18.38 -9.47
CA LEU A 112 8.35 -18.54 -9.04
C LEU A 112 7.40 -17.56 -9.76
N ALA A 113 7.80 -16.30 -9.94
CA ALA A 113 6.99 -15.31 -10.66
C ALA A 113 6.69 -15.76 -12.09
N THR A 114 7.69 -16.30 -12.81
CA THR A 114 7.53 -16.83 -14.17
C THR A 114 6.59 -18.04 -14.18
N GLN A 115 6.83 -19.01 -13.30
CA GLN A 115 5.94 -20.18 -13.18
C GLN A 115 4.49 -19.80 -12.89
N MET A 116 4.27 -18.79 -12.05
CA MET A 116 2.91 -18.32 -11.73
C MET A 116 2.21 -17.70 -12.93
N ILE A 117 2.91 -16.90 -13.75
CA ILE A 117 2.35 -16.32 -14.97
C ILE A 117 1.90 -17.43 -15.94
N ASP A 118 2.71 -18.47 -16.09
CA ASP A 118 2.38 -19.57 -17.00
C ASP A 118 1.23 -20.41 -16.45
N TYR A 119 1.22 -20.64 -15.14
CA TYR A 119 0.19 -21.44 -14.51
C TYR A 119 -1.17 -20.74 -14.44
N GLU A 120 -1.23 -19.42 -14.24
CA GLU A 120 -2.48 -18.65 -14.28
C GLU A 120 -3.22 -18.74 -15.62
N LYS A 121 -2.49 -19.06 -16.69
CA LYS A 121 -3.06 -19.34 -18.03
C LYS A 121 -3.65 -20.74 -18.14
N HIS A 122 -3.28 -21.65 -17.23
CA HIS A 122 -3.70 -23.06 -17.30
C HIS A 122 -5.18 -23.21 -16.87
N PRO A 123 -5.99 -24.07 -17.54
CA PRO A 123 -7.40 -24.29 -17.19
C PRO A 123 -7.62 -24.71 -15.74
N ASP A 124 -6.77 -25.57 -15.19
CA ASP A 124 -6.84 -26.07 -13.82
C ASP A 124 -6.80 -24.96 -12.76
N PHE A 125 -6.11 -23.85 -13.05
CA PHE A 125 -6.06 -22.71 -12.13
C PHE A 125 -7.44 -22.10 -11.89
N LYS A 126 -8.18 -21.88 -12.98
CA LYS A 126 -9.55 -21.33 -12.92
C LYS A 126 -10.51 -22.29 -12.21
N GLU A 127 -10.33 -23.58 -12.43
CA GLU A 127 -11.13 -24.61 -11.79
C GLU A 127 -10.90 -24.66 -10.27
N LYS A 128 -9.64 -24.65 -9.82
CA LYS A 128 -9.30 -24.61 -8.39
C LYS A 128 -9.83 -23.34 -7.69
N LEU A 129 -9.82 -22.18 -8.37
CA LEU A 129 -10.45 -20.95 -7.87
C LEU A 129 -11.97 -21.14 -7.70
N LYS A 130 -12.66 -21.75 -8.68
CA LYS A 130 -14.10 -22.05 -8.59
C LYS A 130 -14.43 -23.01 -7.44
N GLN A 131 -13.51 -23.93 -7.09
CA GLN A 131 -13.62 -24.81 -5.93
C GLN A 131 -13.42 -24.08 -4.58
N GLY A 132 -13.21 -22.75 -4.58
CA GLY A 132 -13.07 -21.93 -3.38
C GLY A 132 -11.70 -22.02 -2.71
N LYS A 133 -10.69 -22.57 -3.38
CA LYS A 133 -9.30 -22.52 -2.88
C LYS A 133 -8.76 -21.10 -2.94
N SER A 134 -8.06 -20.67 -1.90
CA SER A 134 -7.39 -19.36 -1.94
C SER A 134 -6.20 -19.37 -2.89
N TYR A 135 -5.92 -18.23 -3.50
CA TYR A 135 -4.79 -18.05 -4.41
C TYR A 135 -3.45 -18.56 -3.82
N PRO A 136 -3.03 -18.20 -2.59
CA PRO A 136 -1.80 -18.73 -2.00
C PRO A 136 -1.79 -20.26 -1.86
N ARG A 137 -2.95 -20.87 -1.56
CA ARG A 137 -3.06 -22.33 -1.46
C ARG A 137 -2.90 -23.02 -2.80
N ILE A 138 -3.48 -22.44 -3.86
CA ILE A 138 -3.32 -22.97 -5.22
C ILE A 138 -1.86 -22.94 -5.61
N LEU A 139 -1.15 -21.85 -5.30
CA LEU A 139 0.26 -21.69 -5.62
C LEU A 139 1.14 -22.69 -4.86
N SER A 140 0.89 -22.86 -3.56
CA SER A 140 1.60 -23.83 -2.72
C SER A 140 1.45 -25.25 -3.25
N GLU A 141 0.23 -25.64 -3.67
CA GLU A 141 -0.03 -26.96 -4.29
C GLU A 141 0.73 -27.19 -5.60
N LEU A 142 1.07 -26.11 -6.32
CA LEU A 142 1.66 -26.20 -7.66
C LEU A 142 3.17 -26.14 -7.68
N THR A 143 3.73 -25.29 -6.84
CA THR A 143 5.16 -25.01 -6.86
C THR A 143 5.95 -26.00 -6.02
N HIS A 144 5.30 -26.82 -5.19
CA HIS A 144 5.91 -27.66 -4.16
C HIS A 144 6.89 -26.90 -3.26
N ASN A 145 6.74 -25.57 -3.19
CA ASN A 145 7.66 -24.65 -2.51
C ASN A 145 6.94 -23.86 -1.41
N ASP A 146 6.46 -24.58 -0.41
CA ASP A 146 5.65 -24.02 0.69
C ASP A 146 6.37 -22.91 1.47
N THR A 147 7.69 -23.00 1.64
CA THR A 147 8.44 -22.10 2.50
C THR A 147 8.51 -20.67 1.95
N LEU A 148 8.70 -20.48 0.64
CA LEU A 148 8.75 -19.15 0.03
C LEU A 148 7.38 -18.47 -0.01
N LEU A 149 6.32 -19.26 -0.20
CA LEU A 149 4.94 -18.76 -0.32
C LEU A 149 4.23 -18.57 1.03
N GLN A 150 4.81 -19.01 2.14
CA GLN A 150 4.31 -18.73 3.49
C GLN A 150 4.69 -17.35 4.01
N SER A 151 5.68 -16.71 3.38
CA SER A 151 6.21 -15.42 3.83
C SER A 151 5.54 -14.25 3.09
N PRO A 152 4.85 -13.34 3.81
CA PRO A 152 4.06 -12.27 3.18
C PRO A 152 4.85 -11.34 2.26
N ASN A 153 6.11 -11.01 2.60
CA ASN A 153 6.92 -10.13 1.76
C ASN A 153 7.46 -10.87 0.53
N ASN A 154 7.72 -12.18 0.62
CA ASN A 154 8.05 -12.98 -0.56
C ASN A 154 6.88 -13.01 -1.56
N ILE A 155 5.64 -13.24 -1.08
CA ILE A 155 4.43 -13.20 -1.92
C ILE A 155 4.31 -11.86 -2.63
N LEU A 156 4.49 -10.76 -1.88
CA LEU A 156 4.40 -9.42 -2.45
C LEU A 156 5.55 -9.17 -3.45
N GLY A 157 6.76 -9.60 -3.15
CA GLY A 157 7.91 -9.54 -4.05
C GLY A 157 7.66 -10.30 -5.37
N ILE A 158 7.05 -11.49 -5.30
CA ILE A 158 6.64 -12.26 -6.48
C ILE A 158 5.61 -11.48 -7.30
N SER A 159 4.60 -10.84 -6.65
CA SER A 159 3.63 -10.00 -7.37
C SER A 159 4.31 -8.82 -8.09
N TYR A 160 5.33 -8.17 -7.48
CA TYR A 160 6.13 -7.15 -8.17
C TYR A 160 6.87 -7.70 -9.38
N LEU A 161 7.53 -8.84 -9.24
CA LEU A 161 8.28 -9.46 -10.33
C LEU A 161 7.37 -9.90 -11.48
N LYS A 162 6.17 -10.42 -11.19
CA LYS A 162 5.13 -10.68 -12.20
C LYS A 162 4.74 -9.41 -12.95
N ALA A 163 4.43 -8.34 -12.21
CA ALA A 163 4.06 -7.06 -12.80
C ALA A 163 5.20 -6.44 -13.62
N MET A 164 6.46 -6.56 -13.16
CA MET A 164 7.63 -6.10 -13.92
C MET A 164 7.78 -6.84 -15.25
N GLN A 165 7.64 -8.17 -15.25
CA GLN A 165 7.71 -8.96 -16.50
C GLN A 165 6.62 -8.55 -17.50
N GLN A 166 5.44 -8.15 -17.04
CA GLN A 166 4.31 -7.79 -17.89
C GLN A 166 4.34 -6.33 -18.37
N PHE A 167 4.69 -5.40 -17.50
CA PHE A 167 4.50 -3.96 -17.75
C PHE A 167 5.79 -3.17 -17.85
N ALA A 168 6.90 -3.67 -17.27
CA ALA A 168 8.18 -2.95 -17.24
C ALA A 168 9.38 -3.91 -17.37
N PRO A 169 9.50 -4.68 -18.48
CA PRO A 169 10.51 -5.75 -18.62
C PRO A 169 11.97 -5.22 -18.63
N HIS A 170 12.17 -3.93 -18.87
CA HIS A 170 13.48 -3.27 -18.82
C HIS A 170 13.91 -2.86 -17.40
N MET A 171 12.99 -2.87 -16.45
CA MET A 171 13.25 -2.48 -15.06
C MET A 171 13.94 -3.62 -14.31
N SER A 172 14.96 -3.32 -13.52
CA SER A 172 15.68 -4.30 -12.71
C SER A 172 15.06 -4.43 -11.31
N ALA A 173 15.26 -5.58 -10.68
CA ALA A 173 14.81 -5.84 -9.31
C ALA A 173 16.01 -6.00 -8.36
N LEU A 174 15.85 -5.55 -7.11
CA LEU A 174 16.79 -5.72 -6.02
C LEU A 174 16.05 -6.22 -4.79
N THR A 175 16.51 -7.29 -4.15
CA THR A 175 15.97 -7.71 -2.85
C THR A 175 16.92 -7.38 -1.71
N ILE A 176 16.33 -6.93 -0.61
CA ILE A 176 17.04 -6.70 0.66
C ILE A 176 16.49 -7.71 1.67
N LYS A 177 17.40 -8.49 2.28
CA LYS A 177 17.04 -9.41 3.35
C LYS A 177 16.48 -8.63 4.54
N ARG A 178 15.33 -9.05 5.03
CA ARG A 178 14.75 -8.45 6.23
C ARG A 178 15.52 -8.95 7.46
N GLU A 179 16.01 -8.02 8.25
CA GLU A 179 16.65 -8.28 9.53
C GLU A 179 15.73 -7.85 10.69
N GLY A 180 15.77 -8.57 11.80
CA GLY A 180 15.06 -8.20 13.02
C GLY A 180 13.69 -8.85 13.18
N SER A 181 12.64 -8.10 13.43
CA SER A 181 11.33 -8.58 13.89
C SER A 181 10.55 -9.44 12.88
N LEU A 182 9.95 -10.51 13.35
CA LEU A 182 8.91 -11.26 12.64
C LEU A 182 7.71 -10.34 12.37
N HIS A 183 7.09 -10.47 11.20
CA HIS A 183 6.02 -9.57 10.69
C HIS A 183 4.80 -9.46 11.62
N HIS A 184 4.62 -10.39 12.56
CA HIS A 184 3.48 -10.48 13.48
C HIS A 184 3.84 -10.24 14.95
N GLN A 185 5.06 -9.79 15.26
CA GLN A 185 5.40 -9.45 16.65
C GLN A 185 4.51 -8.30 17.15
N LYS A 186 3.84 -8.54 18.28
CA LYS A 186 2.94 -7.57 18.92
C LYS A 186 3.64 -6.65 19.91
N VAL A 187 4.88 -6.98 20.27
CA VAL A 187 5.70 -6.29 21.26
C VAL A 187 7.01 -5.84 20.60
N ILE A 188 7.59 -4.75 21.07
CA ILE A 188 8.90 -4.27 20.63
C ILE A 188 9.95 -5.02 21.46
N ASP A 189 10.53 -6.07 20.86
CA ASP A 189 11.54 -6.91 21.51
C ASP A 189 12.98 -6.52 21.16
N HIS A 190 13.16 -5.77 20.08
CA HIS A 190 14.46 -5.36 19.57
C HIS A 190 14.76 -3.89 19.86
N HIS A 191 16.02 -3.60 20.26
CA HIS A 191 16.44 -2.22 20.51
C HIS A 191 16.54 -1.33 19.27
N HIS A 192 16.50 -1.91 18.04
CA HIS A 192 16.70 -1.14 16.79
C HIS A 192 15.60 -1.34 15.75
N PHE A 193 14.95 -2.48 15.71
CA PHE A 193 13.94 -2.79 14.70
C PHE A 193 12.63 -3.27 15.33
N ALA A 194 11.51 -2.80 14.78
CA ALA A 194 10.19 -3.24 15.17
C ALA A 194 9.27 -3.30 13.95
N SER A 195 8.16 -4.03 14.08
CA SER A 195 7.11 -4.03 13.05
C SER A 195 6.28 -2.75 13.15
N GLY A 196 5.74 -2.26 12.02
CA GLY A 196 4.79 -1.14 12.04
C GLY A 196 3.57 -1.42 12.95
N THR A 197 3.17 -2.69 13.09
CA THR A 197 2.06 -3.09 13.97
C THR A 197 2.40 -2.91 15.44
N SER A 198 3.60 -3.31 15.90
CA SER A 198 4.02 -3.12 17.29
C SER A 198 4.20 -1.64 17.63
N ILE A 199 4.69 -0.85 16.68
CA ILE A 199 4.83 0.61 16.85
C ILE A 199 3.44 1.27 16.98
N ARG A 200 2.49 0.95 16.09
CA ARG A 200 1.12 1.49 16.19
C ARG A 200 0.48 1.13 17.53
N ARG A 201 0.66 -0.11 17.98
CA ARG A 201 0.15 -0.55 19.28
C ARG A 201 0.78 0.22 20.46
N SER A 202 2.09 0.47 20.42
CA SER A 202 2.80 1.29 21.40
C SER A 202 2.24 2.71 21.44
N LEU A 203 2.05 3.35 20.27
CA LEU A 203 1.48 4.69 20.15
C LEU A 203 0.04 4.77 20.68
N MET A 204 -0.79 3.76 20.41
CA MET A 204 -2.20 3.70 20.87
C MET A 204 -2.33 3.52 22.38
N ASN A 205 -1.34 2.85 23.00
CA ASN A 205 -1.31 2.61 24.45
C ASN A 205 -0.50 3.68 25.23
N ASP A 206 -0.16 4.80 24.55
CA ASP A 206 0.67 5.87 25.13
C ASP A 206 2.02 5.37 25.70
N ASN A 207 2.52 4.23 25.18
CA ASN A 207 3.83 3.68 25.54
C ASN A 207 4.92 4.39 24.70
N VAL A 208 6.09 4.59 25.29
CA VAL A 208 7.22 5.31 24.68
C VAL A 208 8.26 4.42 23.99
N ASP A 209 8.13 3.12 24.06
CA ASP A 209 9.11 2.15 23.52
C ASP A 209 9.35 2.32 22.01
N TRP A 210 8.37 2.88 21.29
CA TRP A 210 8.50 3.18 19.87
C TRP A 210 9.66 4.13 19.57
N LYS A 211 10.09 4.98 20.53
CA LYS A 211 11.19 5.95 20.32
C LYS A 211 12.50 5.27 19.96
N ASN A 212 12.75 4.08 20.49
CA ASN A 212 14.00 3.36 20.26
C ASN A 212 14.10 2.76 18.85
N VAL A 213 12.97 2.62 18.16
CA VAL A 213 12.86 1.93 16.86
C VAL A 213 12.48 2.85 15.70
N VAL A 214 12.47 4.17 15.96
CA VAL A 214 12.28 5.21 14.93
C VAL A 214 13.47 6.17 14.91
N PRO A 215 13.80 6.76 13.74
CA PRO A 215 14.91 7.72 13.67
C PRO A 215 14.66 8.94 14.55
N ASN A 216 15.68 9.35 15.34
CA ASN A 216 15.56 10.44 16.30
C ASN A 216 15.05 11.75 15.66
N GLN A 217 15.51 12.05 14.44
CA GLN A 217 15.20 13.30 13.73
C GLN A 217 13.72 13.47 13.37
N ILE A 218 12.93 12.37 13.36
CA ILE A 218 11.51 12.42 13.03
C ILE A 218 10.61 12.09 14.21
N GLN A 219 11.13 11.87 15.42
CA GLN A 219 10.33 11.53 16.58
C GLN A 219 9.30 12.61 16.95
N SER A 220 9.59 13.88 16.70
CA SER A 220 8.66 14.99 16.90
C SER A 220 7.40 14.91 16.03
N LEU A 221 7.46 14.16 14.92
CA LEU A 221 6.32 13.93 14.02
C LEU A 221 5.34 12.86 14.55
N TYR A 222 5.73 12.11 15.59
CA TYR A 222 4.91 11.06 16.20
C TYR A 222 3.97 11.62 17.26
N CYS A 223 3.12 12.53 16.86
CA CYS A 223 2.15 13.20 17.75
C CYS A 223 0.70 12.88 17.36
N LYS A 224 -0.21 12.89 18.33
CA LYS A 224 -1.67 12.77 18.11
C LYS A 224 -2.18 13.86 17.14
N PRO A 225 -3.30 13.62 16.44
CA PRO A 225 -4.17 12.45 16.56
C PRO A 225 -3.61 11.22 15.82
N HIS A 226 -3.98 10.03 16.31
CA HIS A 226 -3.75 8.75 15.64
C HIS A 226 -5.07 8.26 15.07
N THR A 227 -5.08 7.80 13.81
CA THR A 227 -6.27 7.27 13.15
C THR A 227 -6.22 5.75 13.13
N THR A 228 -7.34 5.11 13.43
CA THR A 228 -7.47 3.65 13.54
C THR A 228 -8.63 3.11 12.71
N VAL A 229 -8.73 1.80 12.60
CA VAL A 229 -9.88 1.17 11.92
C VAL A 229 -11.19 1.38 12.70
N GLU A 230 -11.15 1.51 14.04
CA GLU A 230 -12.34 1.74 14.85
C GLU A 230 -13.00 3.09 14.54
N ASP A 231 -12.21 4.11 14.20
CA ASP A 231 -12.73 5.42 13.78
C ASP A 231 -13.57 5.33 12.50
N THR A 232 -13.40 4.28 11.71
CA THR A 232 -14.16 4.06 10.46
C THR A 232 -15.53 3.43 10.72
N PHE A 233 -15.73 2.76 11.85
CA PHE A 233 -16.91 1.92 12.09
C PHE A 233 -18.24 2.67 12.01
N PRO A 234 -18.44 3.85 12.62
CA PRO A 234 -19.70 4.59 12.54
C PRO A 234 -20.10 4.93 11.09
N PHE A 235 -19.11 5.30 10.27
CA PHE A 235 -19.34 5.66 8.87
C PHE A 235 -19.64 4.43 8.01
N ILE A 236 -18.91 3.32 8.21
CA ILE A 236 -19.21 2.03 7.55
C ILE A 236 -20.60 1.54 7.94
N LYS A 237 -20.95 1.61 9.23
CA LYS A 237 -22.26 1.21 9.72
C LYS A 237 -23.37 2.02 9.06
N HIS A 238 -23.21 3.33 8.98
CA HIS A 238 -24.15 4.21 8.28
C HIS A 238 -24.31 3.79 6.82
N GLN A 239 -23.21 3.61 6.07
CA GLN A 239 -23.24 3.20 4.67
C GLN A 239 -23.97 1.85 4.47
N LEU A 240 -23.65 0.84 5.29
CA LEU A 240 -24.24 -0.50 5.16
C LEU A 240 -25.72 -0.56 5.52
N ILE A 241 -26.22 0.36 6.37
CA ILE A 241 -27.63 0.44 6.75
C ILE A 241 -28.44 1.22 5.72
N THR A 242 -27.87 2.30 5.17
CA THR A 242 -28.62 3.26 4.36
C THR A 242 -28.55 3.00 2.85
N GLN A 243 -27.48 2.36 2.38
CA GLN A 243 -27.34 2.09 0.95
C GLN A 243 -28.21 0.91 0.48
N PRO A 244 -28.88 1.05 -0.69
CA PRO A 244 -29.51 -0.06 -1.36
C PRO A 244 -28.52 -1.18 -1.69
N LYS A 245 -29.01 -2.41 -1.77
CA LYS A 245 -28.20 -3.59 -2.08
C LYS A 245 -27.48 -3.48 -3.43
N GLU A 246 -28.13 -2.93 -4.41
CA GLU A 246 -27.61 -2.71 -5.77
C GLU A 246 -26.40 -1.77 -5.74
N SER A 247 -26.46 -0.71 -4.93
CA SER A 247 -25.35 0.22 -4.73
C SER A 247 -24.16 -0.47 -4.05
N LEU A 248 -24.42 -1.29 -3.02
CA LEU A 248 -23.38 -2.09 -2.39
C LEU A 248 -22.76 -3.12 -3.35
N HIS A 249 -23.56 -3.73 -4.22
CA HIS A 249 -23.06 -4.65 -5.25
C HIS A 249 -22.14 -3.97 -6.26
N SER A 250 -22.34 -2.67 -6.53
CA SER A 250 -21.46 -1.89 -7.42
C SER A 250 -20.10 -1.56 -6.80
N ILE A 251 -19.95 -1.66 -5.47
CA ILE A 251 -18.69 -1.35 -4.79
C ILE A 251 -17.57 -2.27 -5.29
N TYR A 252 -16.43 -1.66 -5.58
CA TYR A 252 -15.21 -2.37 -5.96
C TYR A 252 -14.83 -3.40 -4.89
N THR A 253 -14.42 -4.58 -5.32
CA THR A 253 -14.11 -5.76 -4.49
C THR A 253 -15.33 -6.51 -3.92
N ILE A 254 -16.56 -6.02 -4.02
CA ILE A 254 -17.74 -6.82 -3.66
C ILE A 254 -18.09 -7.75 -4.82
N ASN A 255 -18.07 -9.05 -4.54
CA ASN A 255 -18.36 -10.13 -5.48
C ASN A 255 -19.28 -11.17 -4.83
N GLU A 256 -20.00 -11.93 -5.66
CA GLU A 256 -20.64 -13.21 -5.29
C GLU A 256 -21.66 -13.11 -4.14
N GLY A 257 -22.40 -12.02 -4.06
CA GLY A 257 -23.45 -11.85 -3.04
C GLY A 257 -22.90 -11.47 -1.65
N PHE A 258 -21.65 -11.00 -1.55
CA PHE A 258 -21.07 -10.59 -0.27
C PHE A 258 -21.79 -9.39 0.35
N GLU A 259 -22.48 -8.54 -0.48
CA GLU A 259 -23.35 -7.46 -0.02
C GLU A 259 -24.45 -7.92 0.92
N ASN A 260 -25.01 -9.11 0.69
CA ASN A 260 -26.06 -9.67 1.57
C ASN A 260 -25.49 -9.95 2.96
N ARG A 261 -24.27 -10.51 3.00
CA ARG A 261 -23.60 -10.81 4.25
C ARG A 261 -23.25 -9.54 5.02
N LEU A 262 -22.78 -8.51 4.32
CA LEU A 262 -22.47 -7.19 4.91
C LEU A 262 -23.71 -6.61 5.59
N GLN A 263 -24.85 -6.54 4.87
CA GLN A 263 -26.10 -6.02 5.40
C GLN A 263 -26.65 -6.83 6.58
N THR A 264 -26.48 -8.16 6.57
CA THR A 264 -26.93 -9.01 7.68
C THR A 264 -26.04 -8.84 8.91
N MET A 265 -24.72 -8.82 8.74
CA MET A 265 -23.79 -8.84 9.88
C MET A 265 -23.65 -7.47 10.54
N ILE A 266 -23.90 -6.36 9.84
CA ILE A 266 -23.81 -5.02 10.42
C ILE A 266 -24.79 -4.80 11.58
N HIS A 267 -25.99 -5.40 11.51
CA HIS A 267 -26.98 -5.31 12.58
C HIS A 267 -26.60 -6.10 13.86
N ARG A 268 -25.62 -7.00 13.75
CA ARG A 268 -25.09 -7.82 14.84
C ARG A 268 -23.73 -7.34 15.33
N SER A 269 -23.29 -6.17 14.89
CA SER A 269 -21.95 -5.64 15.17
C SER A 269 -22.02 -4.26 15.81
N ASP A 270 -21.20 -4.05 16.81
CA ASP A 270 -21.11 -2.81 17.60
C ASP A 270 -19.72 -2.13 17.49
N SER A 271 -18.75 -2.81 16.87
CA SER A 271 -17.40 -2.33 16.63
C SER A 271 -16.86 -2.84 15.28
N PHE A 272 -15.78 -2.26 14.79
CA PHE A 272 -15.10 -2.75 13.59
C PHE A 272 -14.61 -4.19 13.78
N GLU A 273 -14.04 -4.49 14.95
CA GLU A 273 -13.54 -5.82 15.27
C GLU A 273 -14.67 -6.87 15.29
N SER A 274 -15.83 -6.56 15.90
CA SER A 274 -16.98 -7.47 15.91
C SER A 274 -17.55 -7.68 14.49
N LEU A 275 -17.63 -6.62 13.67
CA LEU A 275 -18.04 -6.74 12.28
C LEU A 275 -17.09 -7.64 11.49
N LEU A 276 -15.78 -7.42 11.61
CA LEU A 276 -14.75 -8.21 10.94
C LEU A 276 -14.84 -9.69 11.33
N SER A 277 -15.03 -9.98 12.61
CA SER A 277 -15.20 -11.33 13.13
C SER A 277 -16.45 -12.02 12.57
N ASN A 278 -17.59 -11.32 12.54
CA ASN A 278 -18.86 -11.81 12.01
C ASN A 278 -18.84 -12.05 10.49
N LEU A 279 -18.03 -11.28 9.75
CA LEU A 279 -17.88 -11.42 8.30
C LEU A 279 -16.92 -12.54 7.90
N LYS A 280 -15.95 -12.88 8.75
CA LYS A 280 -14.88 -13.85 8.45
C LYS A 280 -15.44 -15.25 8.16
N THR A 281 -14.91 -15.89 7.11
CA THR A 281 -15.21 -17.26 6.72
C THR A 281 -13.96 -17.95 6.18
N LYS A 282 -14.03 -19.26 5.89
CA LYS A 282 -12.93 -19.97 5.21
C LYS A 282 -12.62 -19.40 3.82
N ARG A 283 -13.61 -18.79 3.15
CA ARG A 283 -13.49 -18.21 1.79
C ARG A 283 -12.93 -16.81 1.81
N TYR A 284 -13.30 -15.98 2.77
CA TYR A 284 -12.95 -14.57 2.85
C TYR A 284 -11.89 -14.33 3.91
N THR A 285 -10.68 -13.95 3.47
CA THR A 285 -9.57 -13.61 4.39
C THR A 285 -9.84 -12.28 5.10
N GLN A 286 -9.24 -12.09 6.25
CA GLN A 286 -9.36 -10.86 7.03
C GLN A 286 -9.00 -9.60 6.20
N THR A 287 -7.86 -9.63 5.52
CA THR A 287 -7.40 -8.49 4.71
C THR A 287 -8.30 -8.20 3.51
N TYR A 288 -8.94 -9.24 2.92
CA TYR A 288 -9.94 -9.02 1.89
C TYR A 288 -11.15 -8.26 2.45
N ILE A 289 -11.70 -8.71 3.59
CA ILE A 289 -12.85 -8.07 4.23
C ILE A 289 -12.53 -6.61 4.60
N GLN A 290 -11.35 -6.37 5.17
CA GLN A 290 -10.91 -5.02 5.53
C GLN A 290 -10.88 -4.10 4.30
N ARG A 291 -10.33 -4.55 3.16
CA ARG A 291 -10.33 -3.77 1.91
C ARG A 291 -11.75 -3.52 1.38
N VAL A 292 -12.63 -4.51 1.44
CA VAL A 292 -14.05 -4.32 1.08
C VAL A 292 -14.67 -3.23 1.95
N LEU A 293 -14.48 -3.28 3.28
CA LEU A 293 -15.01 -2.28 4.20
C LEU A 293 -14.47 -0.86 3.93
N MET A 294 -13.18 -0.73 3.56
CA MET A 294 -12.64 0.57 3.15
C MET A 294 -13.21 1.05 1.81
N ASN A 295 -13.43 0.15 0.85
CA ASN A 295 -14.07 0.52 -0.41
C ASN A 295 -15.55 0.92 -0.21
N VAL A 296 -16.26 0.28 0.74
CA VAL A 296 -17.60 0.71 1.18
C VAL A 296 -17.54 2.10 1.81
N LEU A 297 -16.64 2.31 2.77
CA LEU A 297 -16.44 3.61 3.44
C LEU A 297 -16.23 4.75 2.44
N LEU A 298 -15.37 4.50 1.46
CA LEU A 298 -14.97 5.48 0.45
C LEU A 298 -15.94 5.54 -0.73
N ASN A 299 -16.94 4.67 -0.77
CA ASN A 299 -17.84 4.51 -1.91
C ASN A 299 -17.07 4.43 -3.24
N ILE A 300 -16.10 3.50 -3.32
CA ILE A 300 -15.34 3.21 -4.53
C ILE A 300 -16.08 2.15 -5.31
N THR A 301 -16.58 2.50 -6.47
CA THR A 301 -17.34 1.59 -7.35
C THR A 301 -16.45 0.89 -8.37
N LYS A 302 -16.99 -0.11 -9.04
CA LYS A 302 -16.32 -0.80 -10.16
C LYS A 302 -15.98 0.16 -11.31
N ASP A 303 -16.82 1.19 -11.50
CA ASP A 303 -16.63 2.21 -12.55
C ASP A 303 -15.50 3.21 -12.20
N ASP A 304 -15.16 3.36 -10.92
CA ASP A 304 -14.04 4.21 -10.48
C ASP A 304 -12.67 3.57 -10.74
N VAL A 305 -12.64 2.28 -11.15
CA VAL A 305 -11.39 1.53 -11.28
C VAL A 305 -10.71 1.86 -12.60
N ASN A 306 -9.66 2.66 -12.53
CA ASN A 306 -8.72 2.87 -13.62
C ASN A 306 -7.32 2.41 -13.20
N LYS A 307 -6.74 1.52 -13.99
CA LYS A 307 -5.39 0.97 -13.76
C LYS A 307 -4.30 1.65 -14.59
N GLU A 308 -4.68 2.60 -15.42
CA GLU A 308 -3.72 3.37 -16.23
C GLU A 308 -3.22 4.60 -15.46
N ILE A 309 -1.92 4.87 -15.58
CA ILE A 309 -1.27 5.99 -14.91
C ILE A 309 -1.23 7.18 -15.86
N ASN A 310 -2.17 8.10 -15.70
CA ASN A 310 -2.27 9.31 -16.52
C ASN A 310 -1.56 10.52 -15.89
N ALA A 311 -1.35 10.49 -14.59
CA ALA A 311 -0.64 11.51 -13.83
C ALA A 311 -0.07 10.90 -12.54
N VAL A 312 0.96 11.51 -11.97
CA VAL A 312 1.54 11.15 -10.68
C VAL A 312 1.46 12.34 -9.73
N ARG A 313 0.91 12.09 -8.52
CA ARG A 313 0.88 13.06 -7.42
C ARG A 313 2.20 13.05 -6.67
N VAL A 314 2.94 14.14 -6.73
CA VAL A 314 4.16 14.34 -5.94
C VAL A 314 3.78 14.91 -4.58
N LEU A 315 4.11 14.22 -3.50
CA LEU A 315 3.79 14.62 -2.13
C LEU A 315 4.95 15.39 -1.47
N GLY A 316 6.19 15.03 -1.81
CA GLY A 316 7.36 15.71 -1.26
C GLY A 316 8.65 15.40 -2.00
N MET A 317 9.66 16.25 -1.83
CA MET A 317 10.97 16.09 -2.46
C MET A 317 12.10 16.82 -1.74
N SER A 318 13.32 16.25 -1.83
CA SER A 318 14.59 16.91 -1.55
C SER A 318 15.09 17.67 -2.79
N GLU A 319 16.23 18.35 -2.69
CA GLU A 319 16.88 18.97 -3.85
C GLU A 319 17.25 17.95 -4.95
N LYS A 320 17.65 16.71 -4.57
CA LYS A 320 17.90 15.64 -5.55
C LYS A 320 16.60 15.17 -6.20
N GLY A 321 15.52 15.03 -5.43
CA GLY A 321 14.19 14.71 -5.95
C GLY A 321 13.69 15.79 -6.92
N ARG A 322 13.94 17.06 -6.63
CA ARG A 322 13.64 18.19 -7.53
C ARG A 322 14.41 18.10 -8.83
N SER A 323 15.70 17.76 -8.76
CA SER A 323 16.53 17.59 -9.95
C SER A 323 16.06 16.43 -10.82
N TYR A 324 15.65 15.32 -10.18
CA TYR A 324 15.05 14.18 -10.89
C TYR A 324 13.72 14.54 -11.54
N LEU A 325 12.85 15.28 -10.85
CA LEU A 325 11.57 15.73 -11.41
C LEU A 325 11.78 16.69 -12.60
N LYS A 326 12.83 17.53 -12.57
CA LYS A 326 13.22 18.38 -13.71
C LYS A 326 13.68 17.52 -14.89
N TYR A 327 14.48 16.49 -14.65
CA TYR A 327 14.88 15.52 -15.66
C TYR A 327 13.66 14.84 -16.30
N LEU A 328 12.73 14.32 -15.50
CA LEU A 328 11.53 13.67 -16.01
C LEU A 328 10.68 14.59 -16.90
N LYS A 329 10.49 15.85 -16.51
CA LYS A 329 9.73 16.83 -17.29
C LYS A 329 10.41 17.18 -18.61
N ALA A 330 11.73 17.18 -18.65
CA ALA A 330 12.49 17.43 -19.88
C ALA A 330 12.45 16.22 -20.83
N THR A 331 12.55 15.00 -20.27
CA THR A 331 12.57 13.75 -21.06
C THR A 331 11.17 13.35 -21.54
N TYR A 332 10.15 13.56 -20.70
CA TYR A 332 8.76 13.16 -20.95
C TYR A 332 7.80 14.34 -20.82
N PRO A 333 7.80 15.32 -21.73
CA PRO A 333 7.04 16.57 -21.61
C PRO A 333 5.52 16.37 -21.58
N ASN A 334 5.02 15.25 -22.11
CA ASN A 334 3.60 14.91 -22.13
C ASN A 334 3.11 14.17 -20.87
N ARG A 335 4.01 13.82 -19.93
CA ARG A 335 3.63 13.18 -18.67
C ARG A 335 3.31 14.24 -17.61
N HIS A 336 2.31 13.96 -16.80
CA HIS A 336 1.81 14.88 -15.77
C HIS A 336 2.38 14.54 -14.38
N TYR A 337 3.33 15.33 -13.90
CA TYR A 337 3.90 15.26 -12.55
C TYR A 337 3.35 16.41 -11.72
N ILE A 338 2.32 16.15 -10.92
CA ILE A 338 1.52 17.18 -10.25
C ILE A 338 2.01 17.39 -8.81
N THR A 339 2.56 18.55 -8.53
CA THR A 339 3.01 18.98 -7.20
C THR A 339 1.92 19.69 -6.42
N ASN A 340 1.02 20.41 -7.09
CA ASN A 340 -0.13 21.08 -6.49
C ASN A 340 -1.39 20.72 -7.27
N VAL A 341 -2.37 20.15 -6.59
CA VAL A 341 -3.68 19.87 -7.18
C VAL A 341 -4.48 21.18 -7.28
N ASN A 342 -5.12 21.37 -8.41
CA ASN A 342 -6.04 22.49 -8.68
C ASN A 342 -7.23 21.99 -9.48
N GLN A 343 -8.18 22.85 -9.80
CA GLN A 343 -9.40 22.48 -10.53
C GLN A 343 -9.12 21.80 -11.88
N LYS A 344 -8.03 22.20 -12.60
CA LYS A 344 -7.67 21.61 -13.89
C LYS A 344 -7.08 20.21 -13.76
N THR A 345 -6.44 19.88 -12.62
CA THR A 345 -5.73 18.61 -12.39
C THR A 345 -6.45 17.66 -11.43
N ALA A 346 -7.49 18.13 -10.74
CA ALA A 346 -8.24 17.33 -9.76
C ALA A 346 -8.87 16.07 -10.35
N HIS A 347 -9.23 16.09 -11.64
CA HIS A 347 -9.84 14.95 -12.31
C HIS A 347 -8.92 13.71 -12.38
N TYR A 348 -7.59 13.88 -12.31
CA TYR A 348 -6.64 12.77 -12.24
C TYR A 348 -6.66 12.05 -10.89
N PHE A 349 -7.07 12.72 -9.80
CA PHE A 349 -6.90 12.27 -8.42
C PHE A 349 -8.23 12.23 -7.64
N LYS A 350 -9.34 11.97 -8.33
CA LYS A 350 -10.70 11.99 -7.72
C LYS A 350 -10.78 11.08 -6.49
N ASN A 351 -10.24 9.87 -6.59
CA ASN A 351 -10.29 8.88 -5.52
C ASN A 351 -9.37 9.25 -4.34
N GLU A 352 -8.18 9.79 -4.62
CA GLU A 352 -7.21 10.25 -3.61
C GLU A 352 -7.74 11.46 -2.84
N ILE A 353 -8.37 12.41 -3.54
CA ILE A 353 -9.02 13.59 -2.95
C ILE A 353 -10.19 13.15 -2.06
N LYS A 354 -11.07 12.27 -2.56
CA LYS A 354 -12.17 11.68 -1.78
C LYS A 354 -11.64 10.99 -0.52
N ALA A 355 -10.60 10.16 -0.66
CA ALA A 355 -9.95 9.48 0.45
C ALA A 355 -9.37 10.45 1.48
N THR A 356 -8.78 11.57 1.04
CA THR A 356 -8.28 12.62 1.94
C THR A 356 -9.43 13.27 2.73
N HIS A 357 -10.54 13.59 2.09
CA HIS A 357 -11.70 14.17 2.77
C HIS A 357 -12.30 13.22 3.81
N VAL A 358 -12.45 11.93 3.46
CA VAL A 358 -12.94 10.92 4.42
C VAL A 358 -11.95 10.72 5.55
N TYR A 359 -10.64 10.66 5.28
CA TYR A 359 -9.62 10.55 6.32
C TYR A 359 -9.66 11.73 7.31
N ASN A 360 -9.92 12.94 6.83
CA ASN A 360 -10.10 14.11 7.68
C ASN A 360 -11.27 13.98 8.66
N LEU A 361 -12.38 13.35 8.22
CA LEU A 361 -13.50 13.05 9.13
C LEU A 361 -13.08 12.08 10.25
N LEU A 362 -12.25 11.06 9.92
CA LEU A 362 -11.77 10.09 10.89
C LEU A 362 -10.77 10.70 11.88
N SER A 363 -9.94 11.62 11.43
CA SER A 363 -8.81 12.17 12.19
C SER A 363 -9.07 13.56 12.79
N ASN A 364 -10.24 14.13 12.52
CA ASN A 364 -10.59 15.52 12.86
C ASN A 364 -9.53 16.54 12.41
N GLN A 365 -9.06 16.37 11.15
CA GLN A 365 -8.09 17.25 10.50
C GLN A 365 -8.73 17.96 9.31
N SER A 366 -8.06 18.99 8.77
CA SER A 366 -8.54 19.80 7.63
C SER A 366 -7.53 19.91 6.49
N LEU A 367 -6.57 18.98 6.42
CA LEU A 367 -5.57 18.94 5.35
C LEU A 367 -6.22 18.51 4.04
N THR A 368 -6.01 19.24 2.95
CA THR A 368 -6.55 18.88 1.63
C THR A 368 -5.45 18.81 0.58
N ASP A 369 -5.72 18.09 -0.51
CA ASP A 369 -4.81 18.02 -1.65
C ASP A 369 -4.64 19.37 -2.37
N PHE A 370 -5.58 20.31 -2.16
CA PHE A 370 -5.58 21.63 -2.78
C PHE A 370 -4.77 22.66 -1.99
N ASN A 371 -4.85 22.64 -0.66
CA ASN A 371 -4.27 23.67 0.19
C ASN A 371 -3.03 23.23 0.98
N THR A 372 -2.71 21.93 0.97
CA THR A 372 -1.51 21.45 1.64
C THR A 372 -0.31 21.58 0.68
N PRO A 373 0.69 22.38 1.05
CA PRO A 373 1.85 22.58 0.19
C PRO A 373 2.68 21.29 0.08
N LEU A 374 3.41 21.19 -1.04
CA LEU A 374 4.40 20.14 -1.23
C LEU A 374 5.44 20.16 -0.10
N VAL A 375 5.71 19.01 0.50
CA VAL A 375 6.75 18.89 1.53
C VAL A 375 8.14 19.02 0.88
N ARG A 376 9.00 19.87 1.43
CA ARG A 376 10.37 20.11 0.95
C ARG A 376 11.35 20.06 2.12
N ILE A 377 12.51 19.45 1.86
CA ILE A 377 13.66 19.43 2.77
C ILE A 377 14.94 19.86 2.05
#